data_7c39cbda7dcfc29c3ac6a085521f4f91
#
_entry.id   7c39cbda7dcfc29c3ac6a085521f4f91
#
_cell.length_a   1.000
_cell.length_b   1.000
_cell.length_c   1.000
_cell.angle_alpha   90.00
_cell.angle_beta   90.00
_cell.angle_gamma   90.00
#
_symmetry.space_group_name_H-M   'P 1'
#
loop_
_entity.id
_entity.type
_entity.pdbx_description
1 polymer ?
#
loop_
_entity_poly.entity_id
_entity_poly.type
_entity_poly.pdbx_seq_one_letter_code
_entity_poly.pdbx_strand_id
1 'polypeptide(L)'
;MSHAITPIEHIPRTPHAADAPGAPPAIEVDALTRAFGRRVAIRRLTFAVNDGECLALFGPNGAGKTTLLRILAGLLRPTSGTAHIAGVKLPGGAEARAVVGLISHQSMLYSALTAKENVEFTARLYGLESPRQAAMRALQRMRLEERAESPVRSLSRGMQQRVSIARAIVHEPRVVLLDEPYTGLDETGAAALSAALESLKSSGAALVLVTHHLGEGLALATHTAIMRDGQFIKHEPRGTVELDAYRDVYREAIG
;
A
#
# COMPACT_ATOMS: atom_id res chain seq x y z
N MET A 1 -29.24 -22.68 -1.33
CA MET A 1 -29.52 -21.35 -1.93
C MET A 1 -28.17 -20.75 -2.27
N SER A 2 -27.86 -20.74 -3.56
CA SER A 2 -26.59 -20.25 -4.09
C SER A 2 -26.66 -18.72 -4.14
N HIS A 3 -25.89 -18.02 -3.27
CA HIS A 3 -25.73 -16.59 -3.43
C HIS A 3 -24.76 -16.35 -4.60
N ALA A 4 -25.31 -15.98 -5.73
CA ALA A 4 -24.54 -15.50 -6.88
C ALA A 4 -23.76 -14.24 -6.41
N ILE A 5 -22.42 -14.31 -6.48
CA ILE A 5 -21.55 -13.16 -6.30
C ILE A 5 -21.80 -12.29 -7.53
N THR A 6 -22.46 -11.15 -7.35
CA THR A 6 -22.64 -10.16 -8.42
C THR A 6 -21.25 -9.65 -8.80
N PRO A 7 -20.83 -9.77 -10.08
CA PRO A 7 -19.57 -9.17 -10.53
C PRO A 7 -19.64 -7.67 -10.27
N ILE A 8 -18.53 -7.10 -9.78
CA ILE A 8 -18.37 -5.65 -9.73
C ILE A 8 -18.47 -5.16 -11.16
N GLU A 9 -19.46 -4.30 -11.49
CA GLU A 9 -19.60 -3.70 -12.81
C GLU A 9 -18.24 -3.14 -13.24
N HIS A 10 -17.91 -3.35 -14.50
CA HIS A 10 -16.66 -2.91 -15.12
C HIS A 10 -16.49 -1.40 -14.87
N ILE A 11 -15.62 -1.02 -13.92
CA ILE A 11 -15.24 0.37 -13.69
C ILE A 11 -14.22 0.69 -14.79
N PRO A 12 -14.55 1.55 -15.77
CA PRO A 12 -13.61 1.91 -16.82
C PRO A 12 -12.35 2.51 -16.18
N ARG A 13 -11.16 2.07 -16.61
CA ARG A 13 -9.90 2.68 -16.24
C ARG A 13 -9.96 4.17 -16.60
N THR A 14 -10.05 5.03 -15.60
CA THR A 14 -9.81 6.45 -15.82
C THR A 14 -8.32 6.60 -16.14
N PRO A 15 -7.93 7.23 -17.27
CA PRO A 15 -6.53 7.56 -17.52
C PRO A 15 -5.99 8.31 -16.29
N HIS A 16 -4.76 8.01 -15.89
CA HIS A 16 -4.08 8.77 -14.83
C HIS A 16 -4.11 10.24 -15.21
N ALA A 17 -4.92 11.04 -14.54
CA ALA A 17 -5.04 12.48 -14.76
C ALA A 17 -3.89 13.19 -14.00
N ALA A 18 -2.65 12.82 -14.32
CA ALA A 18 -1.46 13.41 -13.68
C ALA A 18 -1.21 14.87 -14.08
N ASP A 19 -1.91 15.41 -15.10
CA ASP A 19 -1.55 16.71 -15.73
C ASP A 19 -2.67 17.75 -15.74
N ALA A 20 -3.79 17.55 -15.04
CA ALA A 20 -4.82 18.60 -14.95
C ALA A 20 -4.57 19.48 -13.73
N PRO A 21 -4.29 20.77 -13.88
CA PRO A 21 -4.20 21.71 -12.75
C PRO A 21 -5.56 21.74 -12.04
N GLY A 22 -5.59 21.26 -10.77
CA GLY A 22 -6.81 21.19 -9.95
C GLY A 22 -7.38 19.78 -9.73
N ALA A 23 -6.73 18.71 -10.19
CA ALA A 23 -7.14 17.36 -9.83
C ALA A 23 -6.94 17.11 -8.33
N PRO A 24 -7.90 16.44 -7.64
CA PRO A 24 -7.73 16.14 -6.21
C PRO A 24 -6.56 15.19 -6.00
N PRO A 25 -5.81 15.32 -4.87
CA PRO A 25 -4.72 14.42 -4.53
C PRO A 25 -5.20 12.96 -4.49
N ALA A 26 -4.28 12.03 -4.74
CA ALA A 26 -4.61 10.61 -4.67
C ALA A 26 -5.03 10.19 -3.25
N ILE A 27 -4.43 10.82 -2.24
CA ILE A 27 -4.79 10.66 -0.82
C ILE A 27 -4.93 12.05 -0.20
N GLU A 28 -6.06 12.31 0.44
CA GLU A 28 -6.30 13.53 1.21
C GLU A 28 -6.81 13.17 2.61
N VAL A 29 -6.20 13.71 3.62
CA VAL A 29 -6.54 13.48 5.03
C VAL A 29 -6.66 14.81 5.74
N ASP A 30 -7.81 15.07 6.38
CA ASP A 30 -8.06 16.30 7.13
C ASP A 30 -8.54 16.01 8.55
N ALA A 31 -7.79 16.51 9.54
CA ALA A 31 -8.04 16.43 10.97
C ALA A 31 -8.45 15.01 11.44
N LEU A 32 -7.91 13.98 10.79
CA LEU A 32 -8.27 12.58 10.99
C LEU A 32 -7.97 12.13 12.41
N THR A 33 -8.97 11.58 13.08
CA THR A 33 -8.84 11.02 14.43
C THR A 33 -9.43 9.62 14.50
N ARG A 34 -8.74 8.72 15.20
CA ARG A 34 -9.27 7.39 15.51
C ARG A 34 -9.02 7.02 16.97
N ALA A 35 -10.09 6.73 17.69
CA ALA A 35 -10.08 6.25 19.06
C ALA A 35 -10.67 4.83 19.16
N PHE A 36 -10.14 4.05 20.09
CA PHE A 36 -10.66 2.74 20.52
C PHE A 36 -10.93 2.82 22.03
N GLY A 37 -12.17 3.07 22.38
CA GLY A 37 -12.55 3.41 23.75
C GLY A 37 -11.78 4.65 24.23
N ARG A 38 -10.98 4.50 25.32
CA ARG A 38 -10.18 5.61 25.87
C ARG A 38 -8.84 5.81 25.18
N ARG A 39 -8.38 4.86 24.34
CA ARG A 39 -7.11 4.96 23.63
C ARG A 39 -7.28 5.66 22.30
N VAL A 40 -6.63 6.78 22.11
CA VAL A 40 -6.57 7.50 20.85
C VAL A 40 -5.37 7.00 20.06
N ALA A 41 -5.62 6.33 18.93
CA ALA A 41 -4.59 5.75 18.07
C ALA A 41 -4.12 6.71 16.97
N ILE A 42 -4.97 7.66 16.56
CA ILE A 42 -4.65 8.74 15.61
C ILE A 42 -5.23 10.02 16.15
N ARG A 43 -4.46 11.13 16.12
CA ARG A 43 -4.79 12.42 16.69
C ARG A 43 -4.67 13.52 15.64
N ARG A 44 -5.80 13.89 15.00
CA ARG A 44 -5.93 15.05 14.11
C ARG A 44 -4.83 15.12 13.03
N LEU A 45 -4.57 14.00 12.33
CA LEU A 45 -3.63 14.01 11.21
C LEU A 45 -4.22 14.79 10.02
N THR A 46 -3.39 15.63 9.39
CA THR A 46 -3.71 16.33 8.14
C THR A 46 -2.50 16.22 7.21
N PHE A 47 -2.70 15.65 6.02
CA PHE A 47 -1.69 15.53 4.98
C PHE A 47 -2.34 15.15 3.65
N ALA A 48 -1.59 15.31 2.57
CA ALA A 48 -1.96 14.83 1.24
C ALA A 48 -0.80 14.07 0.60
N VAL A 49 -1.12 13.18 -0.33
CA VAL A 49 -0.14 12.50 -1.21
C VAL A 49 -0.70 12.58 -2.62
N ASN A 50 0.06 13.18 -3.52
CA ASN A 50 -0.33 13.33 -4.92
C ASN A 50 0.00 12.08 -5.74
N ASP A 51 -0.53 12.00 -6.95
CA ASP A 51 -0.15 10.97 -7.90
C ASP A 51 1.38 11.01 -8.14
N GLY A 52 2.00 9.82 -8.19
CA GLY A 52 3.45 9.69 -8.36
C GLY A 52 4.29 10.01 -7.11
N GLU A 53 3.68 10.33 -5.98
CA GLU A 53 4.40 10.57 -4.72
C GLU A 53 4.44 9.32 -3.84
N CYS A 54 5.46 9.28 -2.96
CA CYS A 54 5.60 8.25 -1.93
C CYS A 54 5.82 8.92 -0.56
N LEU A 55 4.90 8.70 0.35
CA LEU A 55 5.05 9.03 1.77
C LEU A 55 5.67 7.84 2.52
N ALA A 56 6.94 7.95 2.90
CA ALA A 56 7.55 6.99 3.82
C ALA A 56 7.23 7.37 5.26
N LEU A 57 6.55 6.45 5.98
CA LEU A 57 6.07 6.66 7.33
C LEU A 57 6.85 5.80 8.32
N PHE A 58 7.64 6.45 9.16
CA PHE A 58 8.44 5.85 10.20
C PHE A 58 7.82 6.05 11.59
N GLY A 59 8.33 5.34 12.59
CA GLY A 59 7.92 5.52 13.99
C GLY A 59 7.89 4.21 14.78
N PRO A 60 7.83 4.27 16.11
CA PRO A 60 7.86 3.09 16.97
C PRO A 60 6.58 2.24 16.84
N ASN A 61 6.65 1.04 17.41
CA ASN A 61 5.48 0.17 17.51
C ASN A 61 4.41 0.85 18.37
N GLY A 62 3.16 0.75 17.92
CA GLY A 62 2.03 1.40 18.61
C GLY A 62 1.81 2.88 18.27
N ALA A 63 2.65 3.49 17.41
CA ALA A 63 2.49 4.89 16.99
C ALA A 63 1.19 5.19 16.23
N GLY A 64 0.51 4.17 15.69
CA GLY A 64 -0.75 4.35 14.92
C GLY A 64 -0.63 4.06 13.42
N LYS A 65 0.56 3.72 12.91
CA LYS A 65 0.85 3.53 11.47
C LYS A 65 -0.09 2.54 10.79
N THR A 66 -0.20 1.31 11.29
CA THR A 66 -1.12 0.28 10.76
C THR A 66 -2.60 0.73 10.88
N THR A 67 -2.95 1.50 11.92
CA THR A 67 -4.30 2.06 12.06
C THR A 67 -4.59 3.05 10.94
N LEU A 68 -3.63 3.92 10.61
CA LEU A 68 -3.74 4.85 9.49
C LEU A 68 -3.93 4.09 8.17
N LEU A 69 -3.07 3.11 7.87
CA LEU A 69 -3.20 2.30 6.65
C LEU A 69 -4.56 1.61 6.55
N ARG A 70 -5.10 1.07 7.66
CA ARG A 70 -6.43 0.44 7.68
C ARG A 70 -7.56 1.42 7.39
N ILE A 71 -7.45 2.67 7.83
CA ILE A 71 -8.43 3.71 7.48
C ILE A 71 -8.32 4.04 6.00
N LEU A 72 -7.11 4.27 5.48
CA LEU A 72 -6.89 4.56 4.06
C LEU A 72 -7.33 3.42 3.15
N ALA A 73 -7.21 2.17 3.59
CA ALA A 73 -7.72 1.00 2.89
C ALA A 73 -9.26 0.83 2.98
N GLY A 74 -9.98 1.74 3.68
CA GLY A 74 -11.42 1.63 3.89
C GLY A 74 -11.84 0.49 4.82
N LEU A 75 -10.89 -0.12 5.55
CA LEU A 75 -11.14 -1.23 6.47
C LEU A 75 -11.54 -0.77 7.88
N LEU A 76 -11.33 0.50 8.18
CA LEU A 76 -11.59 1.08 9.49
C LEU A 76 -12.18 2.49 9.34
N ARG A 77 -13.27 2.77 10.05
CA ARG A 77 -13.88 4.10 10.04
C ARG A 77 -13.11 5.06 10.96
N PRO A 78 -12.89 6.33 10.56
CA PRO A 78 -12.40 7.35 11.49
C PRO A 78 -13.44 7.63 12.60
N THR A 79 -12.99 8.16 13.73
CA THR A 79 -13.86 8.66 14.80
C THR A 79 -14.31 10.08 14.48
N SER A 80 -13.40 10.91 13.92
CA SER A 80 -13.69 12.26 13.42
C SER A 80 -12.67 12.65 12.34
N GLY A 81 -12.91 13.76 11.67
CA GLY A 81 -12.15 14.19 10.51
C GLY A 81 -12.54 13.40 9.25
N THR A 82 -11.83 13.63 8.16
CA THR A 82 -12.11 13.00 6.86
C THR A 82 -10.86 12.42 6.22
N ALA A 83 -11.06 11.40 5.39
CA ALA A 83 -10.05 10.91 4.48
C ALA A 83 -10.70 10.61 3.13
N HIS A 84 -9.99 10.90 2.04
CA HIS A 84 -10.42 10.63 0.67
C HIS A 84 -9.32 9.86 -0.06
N ILE A 85 -9.73 8.92 -0.91
CA ILE A 85 -8.86 8.21 -1.85
C ILE A 85 -9.39 8.47 -3.25
N ALA A 86 -8.56 9.04 -4.12
CA ALA A 86 -8.96 9.41 -5.48
C ALA A 86 -10.26 10.26 -5.52
N GLY A 87 -10.44 11.16 -4.55
CA GLY A 87 -11.65 11.98 -4.38
C GLY A 87 -12.83 11.29 -3.70
N VAL A 88 -12.78 9.97 -3.47
CA VAL A 88 -13.85 9.22 -2.79
C VAL A 88 -13.67 9.26 -1.29
N LYS A 89 -14.69 9.75 -0.56
CA LYS A 89 -14.67 9.84 0.90
C LYS A 89 -14.68 8.44 1.54
N LEU A 90 -13.78 8.22 2.50
CA LEU A 90 -13.69 6.97 3.25
C LEU A 90 -14.62 6.91 4.50
N PRO A 91 -15.11 5.69 4.82
CA PRO A 91 -14.93 4.46 4.08
C PRO A 91 -15.82 4.46 2.82
N GLY A 92 -15.19 4.55 1.67
CA GLY A 92 -15.87 4.49 0.38
C GLY A 92 -16.10 3.03 -0.04
N GLY A 93 -17.26 2.62 -0.40
CA GLY A 93 -17.62 1.25 -0.79
C GLY A 93 -16.64 0.49 -1.70
N ALA A 94 -17.16 -0.20 -2.72
CA ALA A 94 -16.33 -0.93 -3.70
C ALA A 94 -15.44 0.01 -4.53
N GLU A 95 -15.95 1.20 -4.85
CA GLU A 95 -15.26 2.21 -5.66
C GLU A 95 -13.91 2.62 -5.06
N ALA A 96 -13.87 3.01 -3.77
CA ALA A 96 -12.61 3.36 -3.12
C ALA A 96 -11.64 2.18 -3.04
N ARG A 97 -12.15 0.95 -2.81
CA ARG A 97 -11.30 -0.24 -2.76
C ARG A 97 -10.77 -0.67 -4.11
N ALA A 98 -11.48 -0.38 -5.19
CA ALA A 98 -11.07 -0.75 -6.54
C ALA A 98 -9.76 -0.08 -6.98
N VAL A 99 -9.42 1.07 -6.40
CA VAL A 99 -8.21 1.83 -6.74
C VAL A 99 -7.09 1.67 -5.71
N VAL A 100 -7.27 0.81 -4.69
CA VAL A 100 -6.30 0.60 -3.60
C VAL A 100 -5.69 -0.79 -3.65
N GLY A 101 -4.37 -0.86 -3.65
CA GLY A 101 -3.60 -2.06 -3.35
C GLY A 101 -3.11 -2.03 -1.91
N LEU A 102 -3.44 -3.05 -1.11
CA LEU A 102 -2.98 -3.17 0.28
C LEU A 102 -2.04 -4.36 0.42
N ILE A 103 -0.81 -4.06 0.82
CA ILE A 103 0.20 -5.05 1.22
C ILE A 103 0.33 -4.97 2.73
N SER A 104 -0.06 -6.03 3.43
CA SER A 104 0.01 -6.13 4.88
C SER A 104 0.92 -7.29 5.29
N HIS A 105 1.30 -7.32 6.56
CA HIS A 105 2.08 -8.42 7.14
C HIS A 105 1.35 -9.79 7.09
N GLN A 106 0.05 -9.82 6.84
CA GLN A 106 -0.71 -11.03 6.57
C GLN A 106 -0.80 -11.25 5.06
N SER A 107 -0.32 -12.39 4.58
CA SER A 107 -0.27 -12.69 3.14
C SER A 107 -1.65 -12.76 2.48
N MET A 108 -2.70 -13.11 3.24
CA MET A 108 -4.08 -13.34 2.75
C MET A 108 -4.12 -14.28 1.52
N LEU A 109 -3.23 -15.26 1.46
CA LEU A 109 -3.14 -16.22 0.39
C LEU A 109 -3.87 -17.50 0.73
N TYR A 110 -4.49 -18.11 -0.27
CA TYR A 110 -5.05 -19.46 -0.18
C TYR A 110 -3.92 -20.46 -0.35
N SER A 111 -3.53 -21.12 0.73
CA SER A 111 -2.35 -22.00 0.77
C SER A 111 -2.44 -23.22 -0.15
N ALA A 112 -3.66 -23.69 -0.44
CA ALA A 112 -3.91 -24.83 -1.33
C ALA A 112 -3.84 -24.46 -2.82
N LEU A 113 -4.05 -23.20 -3.17
CA LEU A 113 -3.97 -22.70 -4.53
C LEU A 113 -2.51 -22.43 -4.94
N THR A 114 -2.22 -22.46 -6.24
CA THR A 114 -0.94 -22.06 -6.80
C THR A 114 -0.73 -20.55 -6.66
N ALA A 115 0.51 -20.09 -6.84
CA ALA A 115 0.82 -18.66 -6.87
C ALA A 115 -0.02 -17.94 -7.94
N LYS A 116 -0.09 -18.51 -9.15
CA LYS A 116 -0.88 -17.96 -10.25
C LYS A 116 -2.37 -17.89 -9.93
N GLU A 117 -2.95 -18.98 -9.41
CA GLU A 117 -4.38 -19.01 -9.06
C GLU A 117 -4.74 -17.97 -8.00
N ASN A 118 -3.88 -17.75 -6.98
CA ASN A 118 -4.09 -16.69 -5.99
C ASN A 118 -4.15 -15.29 -6.62
N VAL A 119 -3.24 -14.99 -7.53
CA VAL A 119 -3.19 -13.69 -8.19
C VAL A 119 -4.30 -13.55 -9.23
N GLU A 120 -4.57 -14.62 -10.02
CA GLU A 120 -5.64 -14.65 -11.01
C GLU A 120 -7.03 -14.50 -10.37
N PHE A 121 -7.26 -15.13 -9.20
CA PHE A 121 -8.50 -14.96 -8.45
C PHE A 121 -8.75 -13.48 -8.12
N THR A 122 -7.73 -12.78 -7.65
CA THR A 122 -7.83 -11.34 -7.37
C THR A 122 -8.06 -10.54 -8.65
N ALA A 123 -7.34 -10.84 -9.72
CA ALA A 123 -7.54 -10.19 -11.01
C ALA A 123 -8.99 -10.32 -11.52
N ARG A 124 -9.63 -11.49 -11.31
CA ARG A 124 -11.05 -11.73 -11.62
C ARG A 124 -11.97 -10.92 -10.74
N LEU A 125 -11.70 -10.81 -9.43
CA LEU A 125 -12.50 -9.98 -8.51
C LEU A 125 -12.49 -8.50 -8.90
N TYR A 126 -11.37 -8.00 -9.44
CA TYR A 126 -11.26 -6.63 -9.97
C TYR A 126 -11.74 -6.49 -11.42
N GLY A 127 -12.33 -7.54 -12.02
CA GLY A 127 -12.94 -7.48 -13.35
C GLY A 127 -11.96 -7.27 -14.51
N LEU A 128 -10.69 -7.69 -14.35
CA LEU A 128 -9.72 -7.55 -15.44
C LEU A 128 -10.11 -8.43 -16.65
N GLU A 129 -10.00 -7.90 -17.88
CA GLU A 129 -10.36 -8.61 -19.11
C GLU A 129 -9.53 -9.89 -19.32
N SER A 130 -8.26 -9.87 -18.96
CA SER A 130 -7.33 -10.99 -19.12
C SER A 130 -6.68 -11.36 -17.78
N PRO A 131 -7.43 -11.95 -16.80
CA PRO A 131 -6.97 -12.19 -15.44
C PRO A 131 -5.72 -13.06 -15.38
N ARG A 132 -5.67 -14.12 -16.21
CA ARG A 132 -4.51 -15.04 -16.27
C ARG A 132 -3.24 -14.35 -16.75
N GLN A 133 -3.33 -13.50 -17.76
CA GLN A 133 -2.18 -12.74 -18.26
C GLN A 133 -1.74 -11.68 -17.26
N ALA A 134 -2.69 -10.98 -16.62
CA ALA A 134 -2.38 -10.02 -15.57
C ALA A 134 -1.66 -10.68 -14.38
N ALA A 135 -2.13 -11.87 -13.96
CA ALA A 135 -1.49 -12.65 -12.91
C ALA A 135 -0.05 -13.02 -13.27
N MET A 136 0.19 -13.50 -14.48
CA MET A 136 1.55 -13.85 -14.93
C MET A 136 2.47 -12.63 -14.96
N ARG A 137 2.00 -11.47 -15.48
CA ARG A 137 2.79 -10.22 -15.45
C ARG A 137 3.12 -9.78 -14.03
N ALA A 138 2.16 -9.87 -13.10
CA ALA A 138 2.38 -9.51 -11.70
C ALA A 138 3.38 -10.44 -11.02
N LEU A 139 3.34 -11.76 -11.28
CA LEU A 139 4.30 -12.72 -10.79
C LEU A 139 5.70 -12.51 -11.38
N GLN A 140 5.79 -12.20 -12.67
CA GLN A 140 7.04 -11.87 -13.34
C GLN A 140 7.73 -10.63 -12.74
N ARG A 141 6.96 -9.57 -12.44
CA ARG A 141 7.47 -8.40 -11.71
C ARG A 141 8.10 -8.80 -10.36
N MET A 142 7.57 -9.84 -9.72
CA MET A 142 8.09 -10.38 -8.45
C MET A 142 9.12 -11.51 -8.62
N ARG A 143 9.57 -11.80 -9.85
CA ARG A 143 10.52 -12.89 -10.17
C ARG A 143 10.04 -14.25 -9.64
N LEU A 144 8.78 -14.57 -9.91
CA LEU A 144 8.10 -15.81 -9.49
C LEU A 144 7.48 -16.58 -10.66
N GLU A 145 7.82 -16.27 -11.90
CA GLU A 145 7.28 -16.93 -13.10
C GLU A 145 7.49 -18.43 -13.09
N GLU A 146 8.69 -18.90 -12.69
CA GLU A 146 9.02 -20.32 -12.60
C GLU A 146 8.27 -21.07 -11.47
N ARG A 147 7.72 -20.31 -10.52
CA ARG A 147 6.95 -20.82 -9.38
C ARG A 147 5.45 -20.58 -9.51
N ALA A 148 5.00 -20.07 -10.66
CA ALA A 148 3.61 -19.72 -10.87
C ALA A 148 2.63 -20.88 -10.61
N GLU A 149 2.99 -22.09 -11.00
CA GLU A 149 2.17 -23.30 -10.82
C GLU A 149 2.45 -24.03 -9.49
N SER A 150 3.33 -23.51 -8.64
CA SER A 150 3.61 -24.09 -7.32
C SER A 150 2.51 -23.72 -6.32
N PRO A 151 1.97 -24.67 -5.55
CA PRO A 151 1.05 -24.38 -4.45
C PRO A 151 1.71 -23.47 -3.41
N VAL A 152 0.99 -22.47 -2.91
CA VAL A 152 1.53 -21.47 -1.97
C VAL A 152 2.15 -22.11 -0.73
N ARG A 153 1.54 -23.21 -0.23
CA ARG A 153 2.06 -23.96 0.93
C ARG A 153 3.47 -24.53 0.73
N SER A 154 3.92 -24.73 -0.52
CA SER A 154 5.26 -25.24 -0.85
C SER A 154 6.30 -24.13 -1.05
N LEU A 155 5.89 -22.89 -1.03
CA LEU A 155 6.76 -21.73 -1.21
C LEU A 155 7.42 -21.31 0.11
N SER A 156 8.64 -20.78 0.04
CA SER A 156 9.28 -20.14 1.20
C SER A 156 8.48 -18.91 1.66
N ARG A 157 8.71 -18.44 2.89
CA ARG A 157 8.05 -17.23 3.42
C ARG A 157 8.29 -16.01 2.52
N GLY A 158 9.52 -15.81 2.05
CA GLY A 158 9.84 -14.71 1.14
C GLY A 158 9.11 -14.83 -0.22
N MET A 159 8.99 -16.06 -0.76
CA MET A 159 8.19 -16.29 -1.97
C MET A 159 6.70 -16.02 -1.72
N GLN A 160 6.15 -16.48 -0.60
CA GLN A 160 4.75 -16.19 -0.23
C GLN A 160 4.50 -14.68 -0.10
N GLN A 161 5.43 -13.95 0.50
CA GLN A 161 5.36 -12.49 0.57
C GLN A 161 5.34 -11.86 -0.82
N ARG A 162 6.21 -12.31 -1.73
CA ARG A 162 6.24 -11.84 -3.14
C ARG A 162 4.94 -12.16 -3.89
N VAL A 163 4.32 -13.33 -3.67
CA VAL A 163 2.98 -13.65 -4.22
C VAL A 163 1.91 -12.71 -3.65
N SER A 164 1.96 -12.40 -2.35
CA SER A 164 1.04 -11.46 -1.72
C SER A 164 1.15 -10.04 -2.32
N ILE A 165 2.38 -9.61 -2.61
CA ILE A 165 2.65 -8.33 -3.29
C ILE A 165 2.09 -8.37 -4.71
N ALA A 166 2.41 -9.41 -5.51
CA ALA A 166 1.88 -9.58 -6.87
C ALA A 166 0.33 -9.50 -6.88
N ARG A 167 -0.31 -10.17 -5.92
CA ARG A 167 -1.76 -10.14 -5.74
C ARG A 167 -2.29 -8.73 -5.46
N ALA A 168 -1.60 -7.97 -4.60
CA ALA A 168 -2.05 -6.63 -4.20
C ALA A 168 -1.93 -5.60 -5.33
N ILE A 169 -1.03 -5.80 -6.29
CA ILE A 169 -0.77 -4.86 -7.38
C ILE A 169 -1.29 -5.32 -8.75
N VAL A 170 -1.92 -6.50 -8.85
CA VAL A 170 -2.34 -7.10 -10.14
C VAL A 170 -3.31 -6.22 -10.93
N HIS A 171 -4.11 -5.41 -10.25
CA HIS A 171 -5.09 -4.49 -10.83
C HIS A 171 -4.53 -3.08 -11.10
N GLU A 172 -3.20 -2.90 -10.95
CA GLU A 172 -2.50 -1.63 -11.15
C GLU A 172 -3.17 -0.47 -10.38
N PRO A 173 -3.18 -0.54 -9.04
CA PRO A 173 -3.91 0.42 -8.22
C PRO A 173 -3.33 1.84 -8.33
N ARG A 174 -4.20 2.87 -8.22
CA ARG A 174 -3.78 4.28 -8.14
C ARG A 174 -3.13 4.60 -6.79
N VAL A 175 -3.51 3.88 -5.72
CA VAL A 175 -2.96 4.05 -4.37
C VAL A 175 -2.44 2.72 -3.87
N VAL A 176 -1.19 2.67 -3.41
CA VAL A 176 -0.57 1.48 -2.81
C VAL A 176 -0.23 1.75 -1.35
N LEU A 177 -0.81 0.96 -0.47
CA LEU A 177 -0.60 1.02 0.96
C LEU A 177 0.24 -0.18 1.40
N LEU A 178 1.38 0.08 2.04
CA LEU A 178 2.38 -0.93 2.36
C LEU A 178 2.69 -0.92 3.86
N ASP A 179 2.42 -2.04 4.55
CA ASP A 179 2.73 -2.23 5.97
C ASP A 179 3.86 -3.24 6.11
N GLU A 180 5.09 -2.73 6.34
CA GLU A 180 6.33 -3.51 6.49
C GLU A 180 6.60 -4.50 5.34
N PRO A 181 6.54 -4.07 4.07
CA PRO A 181 6.55 -4.98 2.92
C PRO A 181 7.89 -5.68 2.70
N TYR A 182 9.00 -5.16 3.22
CA TYR A 182 10.34 -5.73 3.10
C TYR A 182 10.62 -6.85 4.11
N THR A 183 9.80 -6.96 5.15
CA THR A 183 9.99 -7.97 6.20
C THR A 183 9.89 -9.40 5.64
N GLY A 184 10.94 -10.20 5.86
CA GLY A 184 11.00 -11.59 5.41
C GLY A 184 11.39 -11.79 3.96
N LEU A 185 11.73 -10.73 3.23
CA LEU A 185 12.30 -10.82 1.88
C LEU A 185 13.82 -11.04 1.96
N ASP A 186 14.31 -11.85 1.04
CA ASP A 186 15.74 -11.91 0.69
C ASP A 186 16.13 -10.69 -0.19
N GLU A 187 17.41 -10.52 -0.45
CA GLU A 187 17.91 -9.41 -1.26
C GLU A 187 17.26 -9.36 -2.65
N THR A 188 17.10 -10.52 -3.30
CA THR A 188 16.43 -10.63 -4.60
C THR A 188 14.97 -10.18 -4.53
N GLY A 189 14.25 -10.59 -3.48
CA GLY A 189 12.86 -10.20 -3.25
C GLY A 189 12.72 -8.72 -2.93
N ALA A 190 13.62 -8.17 -2.12
CA ALA A 190 13.64 -6.74 -1.79
C ALA A 190 13.90 -5.88 -3.04
N ALA A 191 14.89 -6.28 -3.86
CA ALA A 191 15.17 -5.60 -5.12
C ALA A 191 13.98 -5.67 -6.11
N ALA A 192 13.31 -6.83 -6.23
CA ALA A 192 12.13 -6.99 -7.07
C ALA A 192 10.96 -6.11 -6.58
N LEU A 193 10.74 -6.04 -5.28
CA LEU A 193 9.73 -5.17 -4.68
C LEU A 193 10.04 -3.70 -4.97
N SER A 194 11.27 -3.24 -4.69
CA SER A 194 11.67 -1.85 -4.92
C SER A 194 11.49 -1.44 -6.38
N ALA A 195 11.89 -2.30 -7.32
CA ALA A 195 11.72 -2.05 -8.75
C ALA A 195 10.22 -1.96 -9.15
N ALA A 196 9.37 -2.84 -8.58
CA ALA A 196 7.93 -2.80 -8.85
C ALA A 196 7.26 -1.55 -8.27
N LEU A 197 7.63 -1.13 -7.06
CA LEU A 197 7.10 0.08 -6.43
C LEU A 197 7.55 1.34 -7.18
N GLU A 198 8.81 1.40 -7.61
CA GLU A 198 9.31 2.51 -8.43
C GLU A 198 8.58 2.58 -9.77
N SER A 199 8.34 1.44 -10.42
CA SER A 199 7.55 1.38 -11.66
C SER A 199 6.12 1.87 -11.46
N LEU A 200 5.45 1.50 -10.36
CA LEU A 200 4.10 1.97 -10.04
C LEU A 200 4.08 3.47 -9.77
N LYS A 201 5.04 3.98 -8.98
CA LYS A 201 5.20 5.41 -8.69
C LYS A 201 5.42 6.21 -9.97
N SER A 202 6.33 5.76 -10.83
CA SER A 202 6.60 6.39 -12.13
C SER A 202 5.42 6.35 -13.10
N SER A 203 4.50 5.38 -12.93
CA SER A 203 3.23 5.32 -13.66
C SER A 203 2.13 6.18 -13.03
N GLY A 204 2.45 6.97 -12.00
CA GLY A 204 1.52 7.88 -11.33
C GLY A 204 0.84 7.32 -10.08
N ALA A 205 1.15 6.10 -9.63
CA ALA A 205 0.57 5.61 -8.38
C ALA A 205 1.11 6.36 -7.16
N ALA A 206 0.23 6.73 -6.22
CA ALA A 206 0.59 7.27 -4.92
C ALA A 206 0.87 6.13 -3.94
N LEU A 207 1.94 6.24 -3.17
CA LEU A 207 2.36 5.21 -2.22
C LEU A 207 2.38 5.74 -0.78
N VAL A 208 1.92 4.91 0.17
CA VAL A 208 2.20 5.11 1.60
C VAL A 208 2.95 3.89 2.11
N LEU A 209 4.22 4.07 2.43
CA LEU A 209 5.12 3.01 2.86
C LEU A 209 5.40 3.13 4.34
N VAL A 210 4.84 2.22 5.14
CA VAL A 210 5.21 2.03 6.54
C VAL A 210 6.35 1.04 6.60
N THR A 211 7.48 1.44 7.16
CA THR A 211 8.64 0.57 7.34
C THR A 211 9.55 1.03 8.48
N HIS A 212 10.31 0.11 9.04
CA HIS A 212 11.44 0.39 9.94
C HIS A 212 12.80 0.34 9.20
N HIS A 213 12.80 -0.08 7.95
CA HIS A 213 13.96 -0.09 7.06
C HIS A 213 14.16 1.30 6.45
N LEU A 214 14.97 2.14 7.12
CA LEU A 214 15.19 3.54 6.71
C LEU A 214 15.76 3.65 5.30
N GLY A 215 16.69 2.76 4.91
CA GLY A 215 17.33 2.80 3.61
C GLY A 215 16.34 2.66 2.45
N GLU A 216 15.55 1.59 2.47
CA GLU A 216 14.53 1.30 1.45
C GLU A 216 13.41 2.35 1.47
N GLY A 217 13.00 2.77 2.67
CA GLY A 217 11.98 3.81 2.83
C GLY A 217 12.41 5.14 2.20
N LEU A 218 13.62 5.59 2.50
CA LEU A 218 14.17 6.84 1.95
C LEU A 218 14.46 6.77 0.46
N ALA A 219 14.87 5.61 -0.06
CA ALA A 219 15.14 5.44 -1.48
C ALA A 219 13.89 5.67 -2.35
N LEU A 220 12.72 5.27 -1.87
CA LEU A 220 11.46 5.41 -2.60
C LEU A 220 10.73 6.72 -2.31
N ALA A 221 10.96 7.35 -1.15
CA ALA A 221 10.21 8.48 -0.63
C ALA A 221 10.36 9.75 -1.46
N THR A 222 9.25 10.46 -1.67
CA THR A 222 9.22 11.90 -2.02
C THR A 222 9.00 12.75 -0.77
N HIS A 223 8.29 12.21 0.22
CA HIS A 223 8.05 12.81 1.52
C HIS A 223 8.30 11.79 2.62
N THR A 224 8.72 12.28 3.76
CA THR A 224 8.92 11.46 4.96
C THR A 224 8.06 11.97 6.11
N ALA A 225 7.55 11.05 6.93
CA ALA A 225 6.92 11.40 8.19
C ALA A 225 7.39 10.47 9.31
N ILE A 226 7.56 11.03 10.51
CA ILE A 226 7.81 10.28 11.74
C ILE A 226 6.57 10.39 12.61
N MET A 227 5.97 9.25 12.93
CA MET A 227 4.75 9.16 13.71
C MET A 227 5.04 8.66 15.13
N ARG A 228 4.53 9.39 16.15
CA ARG A 228 4.58 9.00 17.57
C ARG A 228 3.25 9.38 18.23
N ASP A 229 2.71 8.52 19.08
CA ASP A 229 1.47 8.74 19.86
C ASP A 229 0.27 9.22 19.01
N GLY A 230 0.16 8.71 17.80
CA GLY A 230 -0.93 9.02 16.87
C GLY A 230 -0.80 10.35 16.12
N GLN A 231 0.35 11.01 16.17
CA GLN A 231 0.61 12.29 15.50
C GLN A 231 1.87 12.22 14.64
N PHE A 232 1.95 13.03 13.60
CA PHE A 232 3.20 13.32 12.93
C PHE A 232 4.00 14.31 13.77
N ILE A 233 5.13 13.87 14.30
CA ILE A 233 6.09 14.73 15.00
C ILE A 233 7.08 15.37 14.02
N LYS A 234 7.19 14.79 12.82
CA LYS A 234 7.90 15.34 11.68
C LYS A 234 7.19 14.94 10.39
N HIS A 235 7.06 15.86 9.44
CA HIS A 235 6.52 15.61 8.11
C HIS A 235 7.14 16.64 7.15
N GLU A 236 7.91 16.17 6.19
CA GLU A 236 8.71 17.02 5.32
C GLU A 236 8.96 16.38 3.94
N PRO A 237 9.23 17.16 2.90
CA PRO A 237 9.80 16.65 1.67
C PRO A 237 11.10 15.90 1.96
N ARG A 238 11.32 14.78 1.26
CA ARG A 238 12.51 13.94 1.45
C ARG A 238 13.82 14.73 1.25
N GLY A 239 13.85 15.64 0.28
CA GLY A 239 15.05 16.40 -0.05
C GLY A 239 16.25 15.50 -0.41
N THR A 240 17.46 15.99 -0.13
CA THR A 240 18.73 15.28 -0.35
C THR A 240 19.36 14.77 0.93
N VAL A 241 18.54 14.54 2.00
CA VAL A 241 19.06 14.11 3.29
C VAL A 241 19.66 12.71 3.19
N GLU A 242 20.94 12.59 3.54
CA GLU A 242 21.66 11.33 3.59
C GLU A 242 21.09 10.39 4.66
N LEU A 243 21.22 9.07 4.44
CA LEU A 243 20.67 8.05 5.32
C LEU A 243 21.14 8.18 6.78
N ASP A 244 22.44 8.45 6.99
CA ASP A 244 23.00 8.55 8.33
C ASP A 244 22.49 9.79 9.07
N ALA A 245 22.40 10.92 8.40
CA ALA A 245 21.80 12.14 8.96
C ALA A 245 20.30 11.91 9.31
N TYR A 246 19.55 11.17 8.49
CA TYR A 246 18.17 10.85 8.82
C TYR A 246 18.03 9.87 9.99
N ARG A 247 18.99 8.95 10.18
CA ARG A 247 19.02 8.07 11.37
C ARG A 247 19.14 8.87 12.67
N ASP A 248 19.94 9.92 12.68
CA ASP A 248 20.08 10.78 13.85
C ASP A 248 18.79 11.56 14.12
N VAL A 249 18.20 12.15 13.09
CA VAL A 249 16.88 12.79 13.15
C VAL A 249 15.82 11.83 13.69
N TYR A 250 15.81 10.58 13.19
CA TYR A 250 14.86 9.56 13.65
C TYR A 250 15.08 9.21 15.13
N ARG A 251 16.33 9.02 15.57
CA ARG A 251 16.65 8.73 16.99
C ARG A 251 16.21 9.86 17.91
N GLU A 252 16.50 11.11 17.57
CA GLU A 252 16.06 12.28 18.34
C GLU A 252 14.54 12.37 18.44
N ALA A 253 13.85 12.06 17.35
CA ALA A 253 12.40 12.14 17.29
C ALA A 253 11.68 11.07 18.12
N ILE A 254 12.29 9.88 18.32
CA ILE A 254 11.66 8.76 19.05
C ILE A 254 12.22 8.54 20.46
N GLY A 255 13.40 9.08 20.76
CA GLY A 255 14.06 9.04 22.11
C GLY A 255 13.35 9.96 23.04
#